data_6d2f83186e7deb1f414244ef17654421
#
_entry.id   6d2f83186e7deb1f414244ef17654421
#
_cell.length_a   1.000
_cell.length_b   1.000
_cell.length_c   1.000
_cell.angle_alpha   90.00
_cell.angle_beta   90.00
_cell.angle_gamma   90.00
#
_symmetry.space_group_name_H-M   'P 1'
#
loop_
_entity.id
_entity.type
_entity.pdbx_description
1 polymer ?
#
loop_
_entity_poly.entity_id
_entity_poly.type
_entity_poly.pdbx_seq_one_letter_code
_entity_poly.pdbx_strand_id
1 'polypeptide(L)'
;MIDEIRDNKMSMNMRPTDPKRIILNKKETRILSLIAEGKTSPQIAEIMILSLPTIKWYRKRLKEKFEAETTVEMVSKAIKAGIL
;
A
#
# COMPACT_ATOMS: atom_id res chain seq x y z
N MET A 1 -10.74 3.52 -32.01
CA MET A 1 -10.28 3.81 -32.09
C MET A 1 -9.94 4.04 -31.62
N ILE A 2 -10.23 3.58 -31.51
CA ILE A 2 -9.68 3.75 -31.24
C ILE A 2 -9.45 3.96 -30.62
N ASP A 3 -9.84 3.58 -30.54
CA ASP A 3 -9.30 3.86 -30.22
C ASP A 3 -9.14 4.04 -29.55
N GLU A 4 -9.42 3.61 -29.48
CA GLU A 4 -9.00 3.83 -29.33
C GLU A 4 -8.81 3.93 -28.66
N ILE A 5 -9.13 3.32 -28.70
CA ILE A 5 -8.63 3.49 -28.54
C ILE A 5 -8.49 3.70 -27.94
N ARG A 6 -8.71 3.30 -27.85
CA ARG A 6 -8.22 3.57 -27.69
C ARG A 6 -7.98 3.90 -27.05
N ASP A 7 -8.47 3.49 -26.95
CA ASP A 7 -7.84 3.87 -26.69
C ASP A 7 -7.67 4.09 -25.98
N ASN A 8 -8.03 3.58 -25.97
CA ASN A 8 -7.54 3.82 -25.71
C ASN A 8 -7.48 3.95 -24.97
N LYS A 9 -7.64 3.65 -24.90
CA LYS A 9 -7.24 3.78 -24.63
C LYS A 9 -7.06 3.91 -23.83
N MET A 10 -7.27 3.48 -23.70
CA MET A 10 -6.79 3.62 -23.40
C MET A 10 -6.58 3.79 -22.61
N SER A 11 -6.83 3.52 -22.56
CA SER A 11 -6.28 3.69 -22.22
C SER A 11 -6.08 3.87 -21.39
N MET A 12 -6.16 3.77 -21.31
CA MET A 12 -5.77 3.99 -20.89
C MET A 12 -5.67 4.13 -20.05
N ASN A 13 -5.95 3.84 -19.76
CA ASN A 13 -5.63 3.97 -19.18
C ASN A 13 -5.32 3.75 -18.20
N MET A 14 -6.03 3.19 -17.83
CA MET A 14 -5.31 2.92 -17.00
C MET A 14 -3.99 2.88 -16.90
N ARG A 15 -3.66 3.52 -16.42
CA ARG A 15 -2.28 3.61 -16.75
C ARG A 15 -1.39 3.05 -15.68
N PRO A 16 -0.43 2.19 -16.03
CA PRO A 16 0.51 1.68 -15.03
C PRO A 16 1.41 2.76 -14.47
N THR A 17 1.53 3.88 -15.17
CA THR A 17 2.35 5.00 -14.73
C THR A 17 1.59 6.00 -13.90
N ASP A 18 0.34 5.71 -13.56
CA ASP A 18 -0.44 6.57 -12.68
C ASP A 18 0.26 6.67 -11.32
N PRO A 19 0.69 7.88 -10.90
CA PRO A 19 1.40 8.02 -9.63
C PRO A 19 0.55 7.70 -8.42
N LYS A 20 -0.77 7.66 -8.59
CA LYS A 20 -1.67 7.35 -7.47
C LYS A 20 -1.94 5.85 -7.36
N ARG A 21 -1.43 5.07 -8.29
CA ARG A 21 -1.64 3.63 -8.24
C ARG A 21 -0.65 3.02 -7.27
N ILE A 22 -1.17 2.33 -6.29
CA ILE A 22 -0.36 1.73 -5.24
C ILE A 22 -0.42 0.22 -5.39
N ILE A 23 0.73 -0.41 -5.50
CA ILE A 23 0.84 -1.86 -5.66
C ILE A 23 1.59 -2.41 -4.46
N LEU A 24 0.95 -3.37 -3.77
CA LEU A 24 1.53 -4.02 -2.61
C LEU A 24 1.65 -5.51 -2.86
N ASN A 25 2.74 -6.11 -2.36
CA ASN A 25 2.86 -7.56 -2.38
C ASN A 25 2.11 -8.14 -1.17
N LYS A 26 2.09 -9.48 -1.07
CA LYS A 26 1.33 -10.15 -0.01
C LYS A 26 1.82 -9.77 1.38
N LYS A 27 3.14 -9.70 1.56
CA LYS A 27 3.72 -9.38 2.85
C LYS A 27 3.38 -7.94 3.26
N GLU A 28 3.49 -7.02 2.32
CA GLU A 28 3.13 -5.62 2.59
C GLU A 28 1.67 -5.48 2.94
N THR A 29 0.80 -6.17 2.21
CA THR A 29 -0.64 -6.14 2.46
C THR A 29 -0.94 -6.69 3.85
N ARG A 30 -0.30 -7.79 4.23
CA ARG A 30 -0.52 -8.39 5.53
C ARG A 30 -0.10 -7.46 6.66
N ILE A 31 1.07 -6.85 6.52
CA ILE A 31 1.59 -5.93 7.53
C ILE A 31 0.66 -4.72 7.63
N LEU A 32 0.22 -4.19 6.50
CA LEU A 32 -0.70 -3.06 6.49
C LEU A 32 -2.01 -3.40 7.20
N SER A 33 -2.56 -4.58 6.96
CA SER A 33 -3.76 -5.03 7.64
C SER A 33 -3.57 -5.08 9.15
N LEU A 34 -2.42 -5.59 9.60
CA LEU A 34 -2.14 -5.68 11.04
C LEU A 34 -2.00 -4.29 11.66
N ILE A 35 -1.39 -3.36 10.92
CA ILE A 35 -1.31 -1.98 11.37
C ILE A 35 -2.72 -1.39 11.52
N ALA A 36 -3.56 -1.63 10.55
CA ALA A 36 -4.94 -1.12 10.58
C ALA A 36 -5.74 -1.70 11.73
N GLU A 37 -5.40 -2.93 12.16
CA GLU A 37 -6.05 -3.54 13.32
C GLU A 37 -5.54 -2.99 14.64
N GLY A 38 -4.54 -2.11 14.60
CA GLY A 38 -4.00 -1.50 15.82
C GLY A 38 -2.85 -2.26 16.44
N LYS A 39 -2.28 -3.23 15.74
CA LYS A 39 -1.14 -3.98 16.27
C LYS A 39 0.09 -3.09 16.33
N THR A 40 0.88 -3.25 17.38
CA THR A 40 2.14 -2.53 17.51
C THR A 40 3.21 -3.20 16.66
N SER A 41 4.32 -2.47 16.40
CA SER A 41 5.41 -3.05 15.63
C SER A 41 5.97 -4.33 16.26
N PRO A 42 6.19 -4.40 17.57
CA PRO A 42 6.62 -5.67 18.18
C PRO A 42 5.61 -6.80 17.98
N GLN A 43 4.31 -6.50 18.08
CA GLN A 43 3.28 -7.52 17.85
C GLN A 43 3.31 -8.02 16.41
N ILE A 44 3.46 -7.10 15.47
CA ILE A 44 3.52 -7.47 14.05
C ILE A 44 4.76 -8.32 13.78
N ALA A 45 5.90 -7.95 14.38
CA ALA A 45 7.13 -8.71 14.23
C ALA A 45 6.93 -10.16 14.69
N GLU A 46 6.24 -10.33 15.81
CA GLU A 46 5.96 -11.64 16.35
C GLU A 46 5.02 -12.43 15.43
N ILE A 47 3.94 -11.80 14.99
CA ILE A 47 2.96 -12.46 14.12
C ILE A 47 3.58 -12.86 12.78
N MET A 48 4.39 -11.98 12.21
CA MET A 48 5.00 -12.22 10.90
C MET A 48 6.27 -13.04 10.98
N ILE A 49 6.78 -13.28 12.19
CA ILE A 49 8.04 -13.98 12.41
C ILE A 49 9.17 -13.24 11.69
N LEU A 50 9.20 -11.92 11.92
CA LEU A 50 10.22 -11.03 11.38
C LEU A 50 10.81 -10.22 12.51
N SER A 51 12.01 -9.66 12.28
CA SER A 51 12.63 -8.82 13.30
C SER A 51 11.91 -7.47 13.39
N LEU A 52 12.04 -6.84 14.56
CA LEU A 52 11.46 -5.52 14.75
C LEU A 52 12.02 -4.48 13.76
N PRO A 53 13.35 -4.43 13.52
CA PRO A 53 13.85 -3.49 12.51
C PRO A 53 13.26 -3.72 11.13
N THR A 54 12.99 -4.98 10.77
CA THR A 54 12.37 -5.30 9.48
C THR A 54 10.95 -4.73 9.43
N ILE A 55 10.19 -4.86 10.51
CA ILE A 55 8.84 -4.30 10.55
C ILE A 55 8.88 -2.78 10.45
N LYS A 56 9.84 -2.14 11.15
CA LYS A 56 9.98 -0.69 11.07
C LYS A 56 10.31 -0.25 9.66
N TRP A 57 11.13 -1.03 8.95
CA TRP A 57 11.46 -0.77 7.56
C TRP A 57 10.21 -0.85 6.68
N TYR A 58 9.38 -1.89 6.89
CA TYR A 58 8.15 -2.03 6.13
C TYR A 58 7.19 -0.88 6.40
N ARG A 59 7.08 -0.44 7.66
CA ARG A 59 6.19 0.66 7.99
C ARG A 59 6.63 1.94 7.28
N LYS A 60 7.92 2.21 7.25
CA LYS A 60 8.45 3.39 6.56
C LYS A 60 8.18 3.28 5.07
N ARG A 61 8.44 2.10 4.49
CA ARG A 61 8.23 1.88 3.08
C ARG A 61 6.76 2.04 2.70
N LEU A 62 5.85 1.52 3.53
CA LEU A 62 4.42 1.66 3.27
C LEU A 62 3.99 3.11 3.31
N LYS A 63 4.48 3.87 4.30
CA LYS A 63 4.16 5.30 4.34
C LYS A 63 4.65 6.02 3.09
N GLU A 64 5.82 5.67 2.61
CA GLU A 64 6.34 6.26 1.38
C GLU A 64 5.47 5.91 0.16
N LYS A 65 5.04 4.66 0.07
CA LYS A 65 4.19 4.24 -1.04
C LYS A 65 2.86 4.97 -1.06
N PHE A 66 2.29 5.26 0.10
CA PHE A 66 1.03 5.99 0.22
C PHE A 66 1.25 7.49 0.28
N GLU A 67 2.50 7.95 0.25
CA GLU A 67 2.83 9.38 0.40
C GLU A 67 2.18 9.94 1.66
N ALA A 68 2.30 9.17 2.74
CA ALA A 68 1.69 9.51 4.02
C ALA A 68 2.77 9.84 5.04
N GLU A 69 2.50 10.82 5.90
CA GLU A 69 3.44 11.20 6.94
C GLU A 69 3.13 10.54 8.27
N THR A 70 1.91 10.05 8.43
CA THR A 70 1.51 9.38 9.66
C THR A 70 0.87 8.05 9.34
N THR A 71 0.82 7.18 10.37
CA THR A 71 0.16 5.88 10.23
C THR A 71 -1.33 6.06 9.96
N VAL A 72 -1.96 7.03 10.63
CA VAL A 72 -3.39 7.29 10.43
C VAL A 72 -3.66 7.70 8.99
N GLU A 73 -2.82 8.58 8.45
CA GLU A 73 -2.98 9.02 7.06
C GLU A 73 -2.79 7.85 6.10
N MET A 74 -1.81 7.01 6.37
CA MET A 74 -1.54 5.83 5.54
C MET A 74 -2.75 4.90 5.49
N VAL A 75 -3.32 4.58 6.66
CA VAL A 75 -4.48 3.70 6.74
C VAL A 75 -5.68 4.33 6.04
N SER A 76 -5.89 5.62 6.24
CA SER A 76 -6.98 6.33 5.59
C SER A 76 -6.87 6.25 4.07
N LYS A 77 -5.68 6.48 3.54
CA LYS A 77 -5.46 6.41 2.10
C LYS A 77 -5.64 4.99 1.57
N ALA A 78 -5.24 3.99 2.35
CA ALA A 78 -5.39 2.59 1.96
C ALA A 78 -6.87 2.21 1.86
N ILE A 79 -7.68 2.71 2.79
CA ILE A 79 -9.12 2.48 2.76
C ILE A 79 -9.73 3.14 1.52
N LYS A 80 -9.35 4.39 1.25
CA LYS A 80 -9.88 5.12 0.10
C LYS A 80 -9.48 4.46 -1.23
N ALA A 81 -8.32 3.83 -1.25
CA ALA A 81 -7.82 3.16 -2.45
C ALA A 81 -8.42 1.75 -2.62
N GLY A 82 -9.21 1.29 -1.66
CA GLY A 82 -9.82 -0.02 -1.73
C GLY A 82 -8.87 -1.16 -1.40
N ILE A 83 -7.72 -0.85 -0.79
CA ILE A 83 -6.73 -1.86 -0.41
C ILE A 83 -7.09 -2.48 0.93
N LEU A 84 -7.73 -1.73 1.79
CA LEU A 84 -8.21 -2.20 3.09
C LEU A 84 -9.73 -2.22 3.15
#